data_3a37d859fbae1bddd7d647b68c2b341b
#
_entry.id   3a37d859fbae1bddd7d647b68c2b341b
#
_cell.length_a   1.000
_cell.length_b   1.000
_cell.length_c   1.000
_cell.angle_alpha   90.00
_cell.angle_beta   90.00
_cell.angle_gamma   90.00
#
_symmetry.space_group_name_H-M   'P 1'
#
loop_
_entity.id
_entity.type
_entity.pdbx_description
1 polymer ?
#
loop_
_entity_poly.entity_id
_entity_poly.type
_entity_poly.pdbx_seq_one_letter_code
_entity_poly.pdbx_strand_id
1 'polypeptide(L)'
;SHKEYRKTLSELRRRINIVERLMSENRWDEIEFDKIPSRAGFIYKNAFARRDIIAKKYEKFAKDTTKSVNASVLYPYEVVAKAVKGCDYWGNSSMSDVDRAMINKYWANLPDYLNGKDCSMMCVVDTSGSMTGSEASAPMNVAISLGMYCAERIGGPFQSLY
;
A
#
# COMPACT_ATOMS: atom_id res chain seq x y z
N SER A 1 13.42 -31.27 13.16
CA SER A 1 14.22 -31.28 11.90
C SER A 1 13.66 -30.28 10.89
N HIS A 2 14.45 -29.82 9.90
CA HIS A 2 13.98 -28.92 8.84
C HIS A 2 12.79 -29.47 8.04
N LYS A 3 12.67 -30.78 7.95
CA LYS A 3 11.56 -31.47 7.27
C LYS A 3 10.25 -31.34 8.06
N GLU A 4 10.31 -31.49 9.38
CA GLU A 4 9.14 -31.34 10.27
C GLU A 4 8.67 -29.89 10.31
N TYR A 5 9.59 -28.94 10.43
CA TYR A 5 9.29 -27.51 10.34
C TYR A 5 8.54 -27.15 9.06
N ARG A 6 9.04 -27.61 7.88
CA ARG A 6 8.37 -27.38 6.60
C ARG A 6 6.98 -28.02 6.53
N LYS A 7 6.80 -29.22 7.09
CA LYS A 7 5.48 -29.87 7.14
C LYS A 7 4.51 -29.10 8.02
N THR A 8 4.96 -28.67 9.21
CA THR A 8 4.14 -27.86 10.12
C THR A 8 3.74 -26.53 9.49
N LEU A 9 4.69 -25.81 8.84
CA LEU A 9 4.38 -24.58 8.14
C LEU A 9 3.38 -24.80 6.99
N SER A 10 3.54 -25.87 6.22
CA SER A 10 2.61 -26.19 5.13
C SER A 10 1.19 -26.43 5.65
N GLU A 11 1.07 -27.15 6.76
CA GLU A 11 -0.21 -27.43 7.40
C GLU A 11 -0.85 -26.13 7.96
N LEU A 12 -0.06 -25.28 8.63
CA LEU A 12 -0.54 -24.00 9.15
C LEU A 12 -1.01 -23.06 8.02
N ARG A 13 -0.22 -22.95 6.95
CA ARG A 13 -0.58 -22.16 5.76
C ARG A 13 -1.85 -22.68 5.09
N ARG A 14 -2.08 -23.99 5.13
CA ARG A 14 -3.32 -24.60 4.65
C ARG A 14 -4.53 -24.16 5.47
N ARG A 15 -4.39 -24.09 6.79
CA ARG A 15 -5.48 -23.70 7.70
C ARG A 15 -5.87 -22.22 7.57
N ILE A 16 -4.89 -21.33 7.44
CA ILE A 16 -5.13 -19.90 7.33
C ILE A 16 -5.49 -19.43 5.91
N ASN A 17 -5.52 -20.34 4.95
CA ASN A 17 -5.96 -20.09 3.57
C ASN A 17 -5.30 -18.86 2.92
N ILE A 18 -3.95 -18.80 3.00
CA ILE A 18 -3.17 -17.65 2.50
C ILE A 18 -3.35 -17.45 0.99
N VAL A 19 -3.24 -16.19 0.55
CA VAL A 19 -3.44 -15.79 -0.84
C VAL A 19 -2.51 -16.54 -1.81
N GLU A 20 -1.26 -16.77 -1.45
CA GLU A 20 -0.28 -17.51 -2.25
C GLU A 20 -0.73 -18.93 -2.56
N ARG A 21 -1.43 -19.55 -1.63
CA ARG A 21 -1.98 -20.88 -1.83
C ARG A 21 -3.14 -20.87 -2.80
N LEU A 22 -4.10 -19.94 -2.64
CA LEU A 22 -5.20 -19.78 -3.57
C LEU A 22 -4.71 -19.53 -5.00
N MET A 23 -3.67 -18.70 -5.13
CA MET A 23 -3.01 -18.43 -6.41
C MET A 23 -2.36 -19.68 -7.00
N SER A 24 -1.65 -20.49 -6.20
CA SER A 24 -0.97 -21.71 -6.65
C SER A 24 -1.93 -22.83 -7.01
N GLU A 25 -3.07 -22.91 -6.35
CA GLU A 25 -4.16 -23.86 -6.62
C GLU A 25 -5.12 -23.38 -7.73
N ASN A 26 -4.83 -22.21 -8.35
CA ASN A 26 -5.67 -21.57 -9.37
C ASN A 26 -7.10 -21.22 -8.90
N ARG A 27 -7.29 -21.01 -7.61
CA ARG A 27 -8.55 -20.67 -6.95
C ARG A 27 -8.66 -19.15 -6.76
N TRP A 28 -8.51 -18.40 -7.84
CA TRP A 28 -8.46 -16.93 -7.83
C TRP A 28 -9.79 -16.28 -7.42
N ASP A 29 -10.90 -16.91 -7.73
CA ASP A 29 -12.26 -16.46 -7.40
C ASP A 29 -12.54 -16.43 -5.90
N GLU A 30 -11.85 -17.27 -5.12
CA GLU A 30 -11.98 -17.33 -3.66
C GLU A 30 -11.17 -16.27 -2.92
N ILE A 31 -10.36 -15.49 -3.61
CA ILE A 31 -9.56 -14.43 -2.98
C ILE A 31 -10.47 -13.32 -2.46
N GLU A 32 -10.38 -13.03 -1.15
CA GLU A 32 -11.04 -11.94 -0.46
C GLU A 32 -10.02 -10.82 -0.20
N PHE A 33 -10.13 -9.71 -0.94
CA PHE A 33 -9.10 -8.65 -0.94
C PHE A 33 -8.98 -7.90 0.39
N ASP A 34 -10.05 -7.80 1.17
CA ASP A 34 -10.08 -7.20 2.50
C ASP A 34 -9.32 -8.02 3.56
N LYS A 35 -9.18 -9.32 3.33
CA LYS A 35 -8.47 -10.24 4.23
C LYS A 35 -7.00 -10.44 3.87
N ILE A 36 -6.55 -9.93 2.73
CA ILE A 36 -5.16 -10.07 2.31
C ILE A 36 -4.24 -9.26 3.23
N PRO A 37 -3.13 -9.83 3.74
CA PRO A 37 -2.12 -9.06 4.46
C PRO A 37 -1.58 -7.90 3.62
N SER A 38 -1.32 -6.75 4.23
CA SER A 38 -0.93 -5.50 3.56
C SER A 38 0.15 -5.69 2.50
N ARG A 39 1.25 -6.33 2.85
CA ARG A 39 2.38 -6.54 1.92
C ARG A 39 2.04 -7.51 0.80
N ALA A 40 1.30 -8.56 1.07
CA ALA A 40 0.88 -9.52 0.05
C ALA A 40 -0.02 -8.84 -1.00
N GLY A 41 -1.03 -8.07 -0.58
CA GLY A 41 -1.87 -7.30 -1.48
C GLY A 41 -1.08 -6.29 -2.32
N PHE A 42 -0.07 -5.66 -1.73
CA PHE A 42 0.78 -4.68 -2.39
C PHE A 42 1.74 -5.31 -3.40
N ILE A 43 2.25 -6.52 -3.13
CA ILE A 43 3.14 -7.29 -4.01
C ILE A 43 2.36 -7.88 -5.19
N TYR A 44 1.21 -8.50 -4.92
CA TYR A 44 0.44 -9.27 -5.91
C TYR A 44 -0.55 -8.45 -6.74
N LYS A 45 -0.65 -7.13 -6.53
CA LYS A 45 -1.59 -6.25 -7.24
C LYS A 45 -1.58 -6.44 -8.76
N ASN A 46 -0.40 -6.58 -9.38
CA ASN A 46 -0.26 -6.76 -10.82
C ASN A 46 -0.78 -8.15 -11.26
N ALA A 47 -0.63 -9.17 -10.42
CA ALA A 47 -1.17 -10.49 -10.71
C ALA A 47 -2.71 -10.47 -10.68
N PHE A 48 -3.30 -9.73 -9.75
CA PHE A 48 -4.76 -9.57 -9.66
C PHE A 48 -5.32 -8.78 -10.85
N ALA A 49 -4.64 -7.72 -11.28
CA ALA A 49 -5.08 -6.90 -12.41
C ALA A 49 -4.99 -7.63 -13.77
N ARG A 50 -4.04 -8.56 -13.93
CA ARG A 50 -3.80 -9.27 -15.21
C ARG A 50 -4.65 -10.52 -15.41
N ARG A 51 -5.28 -11.05 -14.36
CA ARG A 51 -6.06 -12.28 -14.46
C ARG A 51 -7.53 -11.96 -14.69
N ASP A 52 -8.05 -12.25 -15.88
CA ASP A 52 -9.43 -11.93 -16.27
C ASP A 52 -10.49 -12.42 -15.28
N ILE A 53 -10.27 -13.63 -14.70
CA ILE A 53 -11.18 -14.23 -13.74
C ILE A 53 -11.38 -13.39 -12.48
N ILE A 54 -10.40 -12.58 -12.09
CA ILE A 54 -10.42 -11.78 -10.86
C ILE A 54 -10.31 -10.28 -11.10
N ALA A 55 -9.87 -9.85 -12.29
CA ALA A 55 -9.60 -8.44 -12.60
C ALA A 55 -10.81 -7.55 -12.34
N LYS A 56 -12.01 -7.96 -12.76
CA LYS A 56 -13.25 -7.21 -12.52
C LYS A 56 -13.60 -7.12 -11.02
N LYS A 57 -13.38 -8.20 -10.26
CA LYS A 57 -13.58 -8.22 -8.81
C LYS A 57 -12.60 -7.30 -8.11
N TYR A 58 -11.33 -7.29 -8.56
CA TYR A 58 -10.28 -6.42 -8.05
C TYR A 58 -10.55 -4.94 -8.36
N GLU A 59 -10.97 -4.62 -9.57
CA GLU A 59 -11.35 -3.26 -9.96
C GLU A 59 -12.53 -2.74 -9.13
N LYS A 60 -13.58 -3.56 -8.96
CA LYS A 60 -14.73 -3.23 -8.10
C LYS A 60 -14.28 -2.98 -6.66
N PHE A 61 -13.42 -3.83 -6.12
CA PHE A 61 -12.87 -3.65 -4.78
C PHE A 61 -12.03 -2.37 -4.66
N ALA A 62 -11.22 -2.05 -5.67
CA ALA A 62 -10.39 -0.84 -5.69
C ALA A 62 -11.23 0.43 -5.58
N LYS A 63 -12.35 0.47 -6.31
CA LYS A 63 -13.27 1.62 -6.37
C LYS A 63 -14.29 1.68 -5.21
N ASP A 64 -14.46 0.58 -4.47
CA ASP A 64 -15.43 0.50 -3.37
C ASP A 64 -14.88 1.17 -2.11
N THR A 65 -15.36 2.37 -1.79
CA THR A 65 -14.94 3.15 -0.62
C THR A 65 -15.40 2.57 0.71
N THR A 66 -16.37 1.65 0.70
CA THR A 66 -16.91 1.03 1.93
C THR A 66 -16.00 -0.09 2.46
N LYS A 67 -15.16 -0.66 1.60
CA LYS A 67 -14.22 -1.73 1.94
C LYS A 67 -12.84 -1.18 2.22
N SER A 68 -12.26 -1.61 3.33
CA SER A 68 -10.90 -1.27 3.72
C SER A 68 -9.88 -2.29 3.21
N VAL A 69 -8.61 -1.90 3.19
CA VAL A 69 -7.46 -2.79 3.02
C VAL A 69 -6.69 -2.86 4.33
N ASN A 70 -6.04 -3.98 4.58
CA ASN A 70 -5.10 -4.04 5.68
C ASN A 70 -3.82 -3.28 5.29
N ALA A 71 -3.54 -2.17 5.96
CA ALA A 71 -2.32 -1.35 5.77
C ALA A 71 -1.46 -1.27 7.04
N SER A 72 -1.74 -2.08 8.06
CA SER A 72 -1.18 -1.98 9.41
C SER A 72 0.35 -2.13 9.48
N VAL A 73 0.97 -2.78 8.50
CA VAL A 73 2.43 -2.99 8.46
C VAL A 73 3.12 -2.23 7.31
N LEU A 74 2.39 -1.34 6.63
CA LEU A 74 2.96 -0.48 5.60
C LEU A 74 3.41 0.85 6.21
N TYR A 75 4.53 1.35 5.72
CA TYR A 75 4.98 2.70 6.00
C TYR A 75 4.53 3.67 4.91
N PRO A 76 4.30 4.96 5.24
CA PRO A 76 3.88 5.97 4.25
C PRO A 76 4.76 6.01 3.01
N TYR A 77 6.09 5.91 3.17
CA TYR A 77 7.03 5.95 2.06
C TYR A 77 6.88 4.77 1.08
N GLU A 78 6.44 3.61 1.55
CA GLU A 78 6.21 2.45 0.67
C GLU A 78 5.06 2.72 -0.30
N VAL A 79 4.03 3.43 0.16
CA VAL A 79 2.86 3.81 -0.63
C VAL A 79 3.24 4.91 -1.63
N VAL A 80 3.93 5.98 -1.17
CA VAL A 80 4.40 7.08 -2.01
C VAL A 80 5.38 6.60 -3.08
N ALA A 81 6.33 5.73 -2.74
CA ALA A 81 7.27 5.18 -3.70
C ALA A 81 6.58 4.42 -4.86
N LYS A 82 5.43 3.79 -4.61
CA LYS A 82 4.64 3.15 -5.68
C LYS A 82 3.92 4.17 -6.55
N ALA A 83 3.45 5.26 -5.96
CA ALA A 83 2.85 6.37 -6.71
C ALA A 83 3.88 7.04 -7.61
N VAL A 84 5.04 7.40 -7.06
CA VAL A 84 6.15 8.05 -7.78
C VAL A 84 6.70 7.15 -8.90
N LYS A 85 6.85 5.86 -8.67
CA LYS A 85 7.32 4.90 -9.70
C LYS A 85 6.40 4.82 -10.91
N GLY A 86 5.14 5.19 -10.79
CA GLY A 86 4.17 5.27 -11.88
C GLY A 86 4.20 6.60 -12.65
N CYS A 87 5.03 7.57 -12.23
CA CYS A 87 5.15 8.88 -12.84
C CYS A 87 6.48 9.04 -13.58
N ASP A 88 6.47 9.76 -14.69
CA ASP A 88 7.70 10.19 -15.39
C ASP A 88 8.27 11.47 -14.73
N TYR A 89 9.42 11.92 -15.24
CA TYR A 89 10.10 13.15 -14.75
C TYR A 89 9.20 14.41 -14.85
N TRP A 90 8.26 14.43 -15.78
CA TRP A 90 7.35 15.55 -16.03
C TRP A 90 6.04 15.44 -15.24
N GLY A 91 5.91 14.43 -14.36
CA GLY A 91 4.72 14.20 -13.56
C GLY A 91 3.57 13.52 -14.31
N ASN A 92 3.78 13.07 -15.56
CA ASN A 92 2.77 12.30 -16.27
C ASN A 92 2.71 10.89 -15.67
N SER A 93 1.51 10.44 -15.34
CA SER A 93 1.31 9.12 -14.76
C SER A 93 0.89 8.11 -15.81
N SER A 94 1.66 7.03 -15.94
CA SER A 94 1.27 5.83 -16.71
C SER A 94 0.43 4.86 -15.88
N MET A 95 0.06 5.25 -14.66
CA MET A 95 -0.66 4.43 -13.71
C MET A 95 -2.12 4.26 -14.13
N SER A 96 -2.62 3.03 -14.09
CA SER A 96 -4.04 2.77 -14.33
C SER A 96 -4.93 3.37 -13.23
N ASP A 97 -6.20 3.65 -13.55
CA ASP A 97 -7.17 4.15 -12.56
C ASP A 97 -7.37 3.17 -11.40
N VAL A 98 -7.28 1.87 -11.67
CA VAL A 98 -7.36 0.82 -10.63
C VAL A 98 -6.16 0.89 -9.70
N ASP A 99 -4.94 1.05 -10.24
CA ASP A 99 -3.73 1.21 -9.42
C ASP A 99 -3.79 2.46 -8.57
N ARG A 100 -4.25 3.57 -9.14
CA ARG A 100 -4.44 4.84 -8.42
C ARG A 100 -5.44 4.69 -7.29
N ALA A 101 -6.59 4.08 -7.56
CA ALA A 101 -7.61 3.82 -6.55
C ALA A 101 -7.08 2.92 -5.41
N MET A 102 -6.30 1.90 -5.75
CA MET A 102 -5.71 1.02 -4.73
C MET A 102 -4.64 1.71 -3.89
N ILE A 103 -3.78 2.53 -4.49
CA ILE A 103 -2.77 3.32 -3.76
C ILE A 103 -3.45 4.29 -2.79
N ASN A 104 -4.47 5.01 -3.24
CA ASN A 104 -5.25 5.90 -2.39
C ASN A 104 -5.95 5.14 -1.25
N LYS A 105 -6.47 3.94 -1.54
CA LYS A 105 -7.08 3.08 -0.53
C LYS A 105 -6.05 2.64 0.52
N TYR A 106 -4.83 2.25 0.14
CA TYR A 106 -3.76 1.94 1.10
C TYR A 106 -3.37 3.16 1.92
N TRP A 107 -3.23 4.33 1.30
CA TRP A 107 -2.90 5.58 1.97
C TRP A 107 -3.94 5.96 3.03
N ALA A 108 -5.22 5.90 2.68
CA ALA A 108 -6.32 6.21 3.59
C ALA A 108 -6.43 5.22 4.78
N ASN A 109 -5.93 4.00 4.62
CA ASN A 109 -5.96 2.96 5.66
C ASN A 109 -4.64 2.81 6.42
N LEU A 110 -3.64 3.69 6.21
CA LEU A 110 -2.44 3.73 7.04
C LEU A 110 -2.81 4.01 8.50
N PRO A 111 -2.14 3.36 9.47
CA PRO A 111 -2.38 3.63 10.88
C PRO A 111 -2.21 5.11 11.21
N ASP A 112 -3.06 5.64 12.09
CA ASP A 112 -2.90 7.00 12.60
C ASP A 112 -1.94 7.00 13.81
N TYR A 113 -0.68 7.35 13.56
CA TYR A 113 0.35 7.47 14.61
C TYR A 113 0.28 8.79 15.38
N LEU A 114 -0.47 9.78 14.88
CA LEU A 114 -0.64 11.07 15.54
C LEU A 114 -1.81 11.07 16.52
N ASN A 115 -2.70 10.07 16.44
CA ASN A 115 -3.86 9.87 17.32
C ASN A 115 -4.74 11.14 17.44
N GLY A 116 -4.91 11.87 16.33
CA GLY A 116 -5.72 13.08 16.32
C GLY A 116 -5.20 14.21 17.23
N LYS A 117 -3.90 14.21 17.56
CA LYS A 117 -3.34 15.29 18.38
C LYS A 117 -3.49 16.62 17.67
N ASP A 118 -4.18 17.53 18.33
CA ASP A 118 -4.25 18.92 17.89
C ASP A 118 -2.96 19.64 18.31
N CYS A 119 -2.08 19.83 17.33
CA CYS A 119 -0.82 20.55 17.52
C CYS A 119 -0.55 21.50 16.35
N SER A 120 -0.09 22.69 16.65
CA SER A 120 0.34 23.66 15.65
C SER A 120 1.72 23.26 15.11
N MET A 121 1.73 22.34 14.13
CA MET A 121 2.96 21.85 13.52
C MET A 121 2.85 21.96 11.99
N MET A 122 3.93 22.38 11.37
CA MET A 122 4.09 22.41 9.92
C MET A 122 5.33 21.62 9.54
N CYS A 123 5.22 20.78 8.52
CA CYS A 123 6.34 20.01 8.00
C CYS A 123 7.09 20.80 6.94
N VAL A 124 8.41 20.89 7.06
CA VAL A 124 9.30 21.41 6.01
C VAL A 124 10.03 20.23 5.39
N VAL A 125 9.77 20.00 4.11
CA VAL A 125 10.28 18.81 3.39
C VAL A 125 11.47 19.20 2.53
N ASP A 126 12.63 18.60 2.80
CA ASP A 126 13.81 18.74 1.92
C ASP A 126 13.62 17.88 0.67
N THR A 127 13.59 18.52 -0.50
CA THR A 127 13.48 17.89 -1.81
C THR A 127 14.73 18.12 -2.67
N SER A 128 15.87 18.43 -2.05
CA SER A 128 17.15 18.63 -2.75
C SER A 128 17.61 17.38 -3.51
N GLY A 129 18.46 17.55 -4.53
CA GLY A 129 18.93 16.48 -5.39
C GLY A 129 19.68 15.35 -4.65
N SER A 130 20.30 15.63 -3.51
CA SER A 130 20.96 14.65 -2.66
C SER A 130 19.99 13.65 -2.00
N MET A 131 18.69 14.00 -1.93
CA MET A 131 17.64 13.13 -1.38
C MET A 131 17.14 12.07 -2.36
N THR A 132 17.58 12.14 -3.64
CA THR A 132 17.11 11.23 -4.68
C THR A 132 17.74 9.85 -4.57
N GLY A 133 17.00 8.82 -5.01
CA GLY A 133 17.46 7.43 -5.05
C GLY A 133 16.45 6.54 -5.76
N SER A 134 16.87 5.37 -6.21
CA SER A 134 16.02 4.43 -6.94
C SER A 134 15.19 3.52 -6.04
N GLU A 135 15.53 3.43 -4.76
CA GLU A 135 14.87 2.55 -3.81
C GLU A 135 13.59 3.19 -3.23
N ALA A 136 12.67 2.35 -2.78
CA ALA A 136 11.44 2.82 -2.12
C ALA A 136 11.75 3.62 -0.85
N SER A 137 12.80 3.23 -0.12
CA SER A 137 13.30 3.89 1.08
C SER A 137 14.23 5.08 0.80
N ALA A 138 14.34 5.56 -0.45
CA ALA A 138 15.11 6.75 -0.77
C ALA A 138 14.68 7.93 0.12
N PRO A 139 15.61 8.76 0.61
CA PRO A 139 15.30 9.86 1.52
C PRO A 139 14.19 10.77 1.02
N MET A 140 14.14 11.06 -0.27
CA MET A 140 13.08 11.85 -0.92
C MET A 140 11.68 11.24 -0.68
N ASN A 141 11.51 9.93 -0.92
CA ASN A 141 10.23 9.25 -0.72
C ASN A 141 9.80 9.29 0.76
N VAL A 142 10.76 9.13 1.67
CA VAL A 142 10.50 9.19 3.11
C VAL A 142 10.09 10.61 3.50
N ALA A 143 10.84 11.63 3.09
CA ALA A 143 10.59 13.03 3.43
C ALA A 143 9.21 13.50 2.92
N ILE A 144 8.93 13.29 1.64
CA ILE A 144 7.63 13.64 1.03
C ILE A 144 6.49 12.90 1.72
N SER A 145 6.63 11.59 1.93
CA SER A 145 5.56 10.79 2.54
C SER A 145 5.24 11.20 3.98
N LEU A 146 6.26 11.55 4.76
CA LEU A 146 6.06 12.04 6.14
C LEU A 146 5.45 13.42 6.15
N GLY A 147 5.88 14.34 5.26
CA GLY A 147 5.29 15.66 5.11
C GLY A 147 3.80 15.56 4.80
N MET A 148 3.42 14.82 3.77
CA MET A 148 2.03 14.59 3.40
C MET A 148 1.24 13.91 4.53
N TYR A 149 1.80 12.87 5.13
CA TYR A 149 1.15 12.10 6.20
C TYR A 149 0.83 13.00 7.41
N CYS A 150 1.80 13.81 7.85
CA CYS A 150 1.61 14.72 8.96
C CYS A 150 0.60 15.83 8.60
N ALA A 151 0.77 16.48 7.45
CA ALA A 151 -0.11 17.56 7.02
C ALA A 151 -1.59 17.16 6.97
N GLU A 152 -1.88 15.95 6.51
CA GLU A 152 -3.26 15.45 6.44
C GLU A 152 -3.86 15.07 7.80
N ARG A 153 -3.04 14.67 8.77
CA ARG A 153 -3.50 14.09 10.05
C ARG A 153 -3.31 14.98 11.26
N ILE A 154 -2.59 16.09 11.09
CA ILE A 154 -2.46 17.11 12.11
C ILE A 154 -3.67 18.04 12.05
N GLY A 155 -4.26 18.35 13.22
CA GLY A 155 -5.25 19.42 13.35
C GLY A 155 -4.60 20.79 13.42
N GLY A 156 -5.44 21.83 13.50
CA GLY A 156 -4.99 23.20 13.74
C GLY A 156 -4.72 24.03 12.48
N PRO A 157 -4.12 25.24 12.64
CA PRO A 157 -4.03 26.23 11.56
C PRO A 157 -3.10 25.85 10.41
N PHE A 158 -2.24 24.85 10.61
CA PHE A 158 -1.30 24.36 9.59
C PHE A 158 -1.73 23.06 8.93
N GLN A 159 -2.97 22.62 9.14
CA GLN A 159 -3.49 21.43 8.48
C GLN A 159 -3.41 21.58 6.95
N SER A 160 -2.98 20.54 6.27
CA SER A 160 -2.79 20.49 4.81
C SER A 160 -1.70 21.41 4.25
N LEU A 161 -0.80 21.94 5.10
CA LEU A 161 0.37 22.72 4.68
C LEU A 161 1.66 21.89 4.81
N TYR A 162 2.51 21.94 3.77
CA TYR A 162 3.83 21.29 3.72
C TYR A 162 4.71 21.90 2.64
#